data_57dde1b75cbf844a86b5f25219135d8c
#
_entry.id   57dde1b75cbf844a86b5f25219135d8c
#
_cell.length_a   1.000
_cell.length_b   1.000
_cell.length_c   1.000
_cell.angle_alpha   90.00
_cell.angle_beta   90.00
_cell.angle_gamma   90.00
#
_symmetry.space_group_name_H-M   'P 1'
#
loop_
_entity.id
_entity.type
_entity.pdbx_description
1 polymer ?
#
loop_
_entity_poly.entity_id
_entity_poly.type
_entity_poly.pdbx_seq_one_letter_code
_entity_poly.pdbx_strand_id
1 'polypeptide(L)'
;MDKLWKYIIFASAIVLAAIVLSAAVTQRYRINNGTIAVTGLGETEFTSDLIVIEGKIEAENYDAAVAYHNLEEHRNRIVEFLTSKGVAEEAISFDMPYTSELTRSIYENGDYVGQQFAGYNIEQSFTIESNDVDTTEDAARELPSLIAEGLKIRVYNPMYYYSGLEDVKL
;
A
#
# COMPACT_ATOMS: atom_id res chain seq x y z
N MET A 1 77.33 -28.93 -36.01
CA MET A 1 76.35 -27.92 -36.47
C MET A 1 74.86 -28.24 -36.10
N ASP A 2 74.57 -29.49 -35.87
CA ASP A 2 73.17 -29.92 -35.71
C ASP A 2 72.44 -29.57 -34.36
N LYS A 3 73.28 -29.28 -33.31
CA LYS A 3 72.65 -28.92 -32.03
C LYS A 3 72.21 -27.45 -31.97
N LEU A 4 72.89 -26.54 -32.63
CA LEU A 4 72.55 -25.12 -32.69
C LEU A 4 71.20 -24.91 -33.46
N TRP A 5 71.01 -25.66 -34.53
CA TRP A 5 69.81 -25.59 -35.34
C TRP A 5 68.52 -25.99 -34.55
N LYS A 6 68.62 -26.99 -33.66
CA LYS A 6 67.54 -27.41 -32.80
C LYS A 6 67.14 -26.32 -31.79
N TYR A 7 68.11 -25.63 -31.25
CA TYR A 7 67.81 -24.51 -30.31
C TYR A 7 67.14 -23.33 -31.01
N ILE A 8 67.54 -23.04 -32.26
CA ILE A 8 66.92 -21.97 -33.06
C ILE A 8 65.45 -22.29 -33.36
N ILE A 9 65.19 -23.54 -33.75
CA ILE A 9 63.81 -24.00 -34.01
C ILE A 9 62.97 -23.92 -32.74
N PHE A 10 63.53 -24.33 -31.59
CA PHE A 10 62.81 -24.30 -30.34
C PHE A 10 62.56 -22.85 -29.86
N ALA A 11 63.50 -21.97 -30.01
CA ALA A 11 63.33 -20.56 -29.70
C ALA A 11 62.27 -19.89 -30.61
N SER A 12 62.29 -20.19 -31.92
CA SER A 12 61.25 -19.63 -32.82
C SER A 12 59.86 -20.14 -32.54
N ALA A 13 59.72 -21.38 -32.11
CA ALA A 13 58.44 -21.94 -31.71
C ALA A 13 57.86 -21.26 -30.47
N ILE A 14 58.70 -20.94 -29.48
CA ILE A 14 58.28 -20.21 -28.26
C ILE A 14 57.83 -18.78 -28.60
N VAL A 15 58.54 -18.08 -29.47
CA VAL A 15 58.18 -16.73 -29.90
C VAL A 15 56.86 -16.73 -30.67
N LEU A 16 56.65 -17.69 -31.56
CA LEU A 16 55.34 -17.86 -32.28
C LEU A 16 54.21 -18.15 -31.31
N ALA A 17 54.43 -19.03 -30.34
CA ALA A 17 53.40 -19.32 -29.31
C ALA A 17 53.06 -18.08 -28.48
N ALA A 18 54.06 -17.26 -28.11
CA ALA A 18 53.83 -16.02 -27.37
C ALA A 18 53.01 -14.99 -28.18
N ILE A 19 53.30 -14.88 -29.49
CA ILE A 19 52.54 -13.99 -30.39
C ILE A 19 51.08 -14.44 -30.51
N VAL A 20 50.81 -15.74 -30.67
CA VAL A 20 49.46 -16.28 -30.78
C VAL A 20 48.68 -16.08 -29.45
N LEU A 21 49.35 -16.32 -28.31
CA LEU A 21 48.75 -16.09 -26.99
C LEU A 21 48.41 -14.62 -26.75
N SER A 22 49.33 -13.71 -27.15
CA SER A 22 49.12 -12.26 -26.97
C SER A 22 47.93 -11.77 -27.84
N ALA A 23 47.80 -12.27 -29.07
CA ALA A 23 46.70 -11.96 -29.97
C ALA A 23 45.36 -12.48 -29.41
N ALA A 24 45.31 -13.69 -28.85
CA ALA A 24 44.12 -14.28 -28.24
C ALA A 24 43.66 -13.48 -26.98
N VAL A 25 44.61 -13.03 -26.15
CA VAL A 25 44.32 -12.21 -24.99
C VAL A 25 43.79 -10.83 -25.40
N THR A 26 44.41 -10.21 -26.41
CA THR A 26 43.97 -8.88 -26.91
C THR A 26 42.57 -8.96 -27.54
N GLN A 27 42.22 -10.06 -28.19
CA GLN A 27 40.92 -10.27 -28.77
C GLN A 27 39.84 -10.46 -27.68
N ARG A 28 40.15 -11.14 -26.57
CA ARG A 28 39.28 -11.23 -25.40
C ARG A 28 39.04 -9.89 -24.73
N TYR A 29 40.03 -9.05 -24.63
CA TYR A 29 39.90 -7.69 -24.09
C TYR A 29 39.10 -6.74 -24.99
N ARG A 30 39.13 -6.96 -26.32
CA ARG A 30 38.31 -6.15 -27.26
C ARG A 30 36.83 -6.52 -27.25
N ILE A 31 36.50 -7.77 -26.95
CA ILE A 31 35.08 -8.22 -26.86
C ILE A 31 34.40 -7.69 -25.57
N ASN A 32 35.22 -7.34 -24.55
CA ASN A 32 34.73 -6.78 -23.32
C ASN A 32 34.68 -5.24 -23.29
N ASN A 33 34.88 -4.59 -24.42
CA ASN A 33 34.75 -3.14 -24.51
C ASN A 33 33.26 -2.74 -24.50
N GLY A 34 32.67 -2.84 -23.27
CA GLY A 34 32.05 -1.66 -22.73
C GLY A 34 30.71 -1.35 -23.35
N THR A 35 29.74 -2.26 -23.19
CA THR A 35 28.40 -1.71 -22.90
C THR A 35 28.44 -1.28 -21.44
N ILE A 36 28.59 0.00 -21.19
CA ILE A 36 28.27 0.57 -19.88
C ILE A 36 26.77 0.58 -19.83
N ALA A 37 26.17 -0.36 -19.11
CA ALA A 37 24.76 -0.27 -18.75
C ALA A 37 24.65 0.88 -17.75
N VAL A 38 24.24 2.05 -18.22
CA VAL A 38 23.88 3.18 -17.38
C VAL A 38 22.41 2.97 -17.05
N THR A 39 22.12 2.56 -15.81
CA THR A 39 20.76 2.63 -15.28
C THR A 39 20.53 4.11 -14.89
N GLY A 40 19.84 4.84 -15.74
CA GLY A 40 19.36 6.17 -15.40
C GLY A 40 18.23 6.03 -14.39
N LEU A 41 18.35 6.64 -13.22
CA LEU A 41 17.22 6.86 -12.33
C LEU A 41 16.50 8.11 -12.86
N GLY A 42 15.33 7.92 -13.46
CA GLY A 42 14.42 9.04 -13.77
C GLY A 42 13.53 9.25 -12.55
N GLU A 43 13.64 10.38 -11.89
CA GLU A 43 12.68 10.82 -10.90
C GLU A 43 11.62 11.66 -11.61
N THR A 44 10.35 11.30 -11.43
CA THR A 44 9.22 12.09 -11.88
C THR A 44 8.35 12.36 -10.67
N GLU A 45 8.09 13.63 -10.41
CA GLU A 45 7.15 14.04 -9.37
C GLU A 45 5.73 13.90 -9.90
N PHE A 46 4.87 13.24 -9.14
CA PHE A 46 3.44 13.13 -9.42
C PHE A 46 2.66 13.81 -8.32
N THR A 47 1.61 14.49 -8.70
CA THR A 47 0.55 14.87 -7.76
C THR A 47 -0.55 13.84 -7.88
N SER A 48 -0.96 13.23 -6.77
CA SER A 48 -2.09 12.30 -6.75
C SER A 48 -3.37 13.01 -7.21
N ASP A 49 -4.11 12.32 -8.05
CA ASP A 49 -5.39 12.78 -8.61
C ASP A 49 -6.59 11.98 -8.08
N LEU A 50 -6.32 11.06 -7.15
CA LEU A 50 -7.34 10.25 -6.49
C LEU A 50 -6.92 9.99 -5.04
N ILE A 51 -7.84 10.22 -4.11
CA ILE A 51 -7.73 9.87 -2.70
C ILE A 51 -8.78 8.82 -2.34
N VAL A 52 -8.36 7.82 -1.58
CA VAL A 52 -9.25 6.80 -1.02
C VAL A 52 -9.05 6.76 0.49
N ILE A 53 -10.12 6.92 1.24
CA ILE A 53 -10.10 6.89 2.70
C ILE A 53 -11.11 5.86 3.17
N GLU A 54 -10.66 4.93 3.95
CA GLU A 54 -11.48 3.90 4.55
C GLU A 54 -11.76 4.21 6.01
N GLY A 55 -12.89 3.74 6.49
CA GLY A 55 -13.24 3.84 7.89
C GLY A 55 -14.28 2.81 8.30
N LYS A 56 -14.59 2.81 9.57
CA LYS A 56 -15.57 1.92 10.17
C LYS A 56 -16.39 2.68 11.19
N ILE A 57 -17.70 2.39 11.22
CA ILE A 57 -18.63 2.83 12.24
C ILE A 57 -19.20 1.63 12.97
N GLU A 58 -19.51 1.83 14.23
CA GLU A 58 -20.07 0.80 15.10
C GLU A 58 -21.24 1.37 15.91
N ALA A 59 -22.22 0.52 16.17
CA ALA A 59 -23.30 0.80 17.09
C ALA A 59 -23.57 -0.41 17.96
N GLU A 60 -23.69 -0.19 19.26
CA GLU A 60 -23.98 -1.24 20.24
C GLU A 60 -25.29 -0.97 20.94
N ASN A 61 -26.08 -2.02 21.11
CA ASN A 61 -27.26 -1.99 21.94
C ASN A 61 -27.61 -3.39 22.41
N TYR A 62 -28.39 -3.48 23.50
CA TYR A 62 -28.93 -4.76 23.99
C TYR A 62 -29.95 -5.37 23.02
N ASP A 63 -30.63 -4.52 22.26
CA ASP A 63 -31.58 -4.88 21.20
C ASP A 63 -30.94 -4.66 19.83
N ALA A 64 -30.93 -5.70 18.98
CA ALA A 64 -30.31 -5.64 17.66
C ALA A 64 -30.99 -4.62 16.73
N ALA A 65 -32.33 -4.46 16.82
CA ALA A 65 -33.05 -3.50 15.99
C ALA A 65 -32.69 -2.06 16.36
N VAL A 66 -32.50 -1.79 17.65
CA VAL A 66 -32.07 -0.47 18.12
C VAL A 66 -30.63 -0.22 17.75
N ALA A 67 -29.76 -1.23 17.85
CA ALA A 67 -28.36 -1.11 17.39
C ALA A 67 -28.27 -0.78 15.89
N TYR A 68 -29.10 -1.42 15.08
CA TYR A 68 -29.16 -1.15 13.65
C TYR A 68 -29.67 0.27 13.35
N HIS A 69 -30.71 0.72 14.04
CA HIS A 69 -31.21 2.09 13.89
C HIS A 69 -30.14 3.14 14.25
N ASN A 70 -29.43 2.94 15.36
CA ASN A 70 -28.35 3.82 15.76
C ASN A 70 -27.21 3.83 14.70
N LEU A 71 -26.91 2.69 14.08
CA LEU A 71 -25.94 2.62 12.99
C LEU A 71 -26.38 3.46 11.79
N GLU A 72 -27.66 3.42 11.41
CA GLU A 72 -28.23 4.26 10.34
C GLU A 72 -28.12 5.76 10.67
N GLU A 73 -28.37 6.14 11.92
CA GLU A 73 -28.19 7.52 12.36
C GLU A 73 -26.72 7.95 12.26
N HIS A 74 -25.77 7.09 12.68
CA HIS A 74 -24.35 7.37 12.55
C HIS A 74 -23.93 7.53 11.08
N ARG A 75 -24.44 6.67 10.20
CA ARG A 75 -24.19 6.73 8.75
C ARG A 75 -24.69 8.05 8.15
N ASN A 76 -25.93 8.42 8.44
CA ASN A 76 -26.51 9.67 7.96
C ASN A 76 -25.71 10.88 8.45
N ARG A 77 -25.26 10.86 9.70
CA ARG A 77 -24.46 11.93 10.29
C ARG A 77 -23.10 12.09 9.61
N ILE A 78 -22.45 10.99 9.21
CA ILE A 78 -21.20 11.02 8.44
C ILE A 78 -21.42 11.64 7.07
N VAL A 79 -22.47 11.20 6.35
CA VAL A 79 -22.80 11.77 5.02
C VAL A 79 -23.06 13.26 5.13
N GLU A 80 -23.89 13.68 6.09
CA GLU A 80 -24.18 15.10 6.34
C GLU A 80 -22.92 15.90 6.65
N PHE A 81 -22.05 15.37 7.50
CA PHE A 81 -20.80 16.03 7.86
C PHE A 81 -19.89 16.20 6.65
N LEU A 82 -19.64 15.14 5.89
CA LEU A 82 -18.76 15.18 4.72
C LEU A 82 -19.30 16.08 3.61
N THR A 83 -20.61 16.01 3.34
CA THR A 83 -21.23 16.89 2.33
C THR A 83 -21.21 18.35 2.75
N SER A 84 -21.35 18.65 4.04
CA SER A 84 -21.21 20.01 4.57
C SER A 84 -19.81 20.59 4.39
N LYS A 85 -18.79 19.71 4.26
CA LYS A 85 -17.39 20.06 4.01
C LYS A 85 -17.03 20.10 2.53
N GLY A 86 -17.97 19.81 1.63
CA GLY A 86 -17.78 19.86 0.18
C GLY A 86 -17.47 18.52 -0.48
N VAL A 87 -17.46 17.42 0.26
CA VAL A 87 -17.30 16.07 -0.32
C VAL A 87 -18.61 15.67 -1.00
N ALA A 88 -18.55 15.21 -2.25
CA ALA A 88 -19.72 14.75 -2.98
C ALA A 88 -20.32 13.50 -2.33
N GLU A 89 -21.65 13.40 -2.25
CA GLU A 89 -22.31 12.25 -1.66
C GLU A 89 -21.99 10.96 -2.41
N GLU A 90 -21.84 11.03 -3.73
CA GLU A 90 -21.48 9.90 -4.59
C GLU A 90 -20.08 9.36 -4.34
N ALA A 91 -19.21 10.16 -3.71
CA ALA A 91 -17.88 9.75 -3.30
C ALA A 91 -17.88 8.85 -2.05
N ILE A 92 -19.03 8.74 -1.36
CA ILE A 92 -19.16 8.02 -0.09
C ILE A 92 -19.92 6.72 -0.33
N SER A 93 -19.28 5.61 -0.06
CA SER A 93 -19.89 4.28 -0.15
C SER A 93 -19.84 3.55 1.19
N PHE A 94 -20.84 2.71 1.44
CA PHE A 94 -20.93 1.89 2.63
C PHE A 94 -21.06 0.43 2.26
N ASP A 95 -20.28 -0.42 2.92
CA ASP A 95 -20.38 -1.87 2.79
C ASP A 95 -21.63 -2.44 3.47
N MET A 96 -21.82 -3.75 3.40
CA MET A 96 -22.86 -4.43 4.15
C MET A 96 -22.53 -4.38 5.66
N PRO A 97 -23.51 -4.06 6.53
CA PRO A 97 -23.30 -4.11 7.96
C PRO A 97 -23.11 -5.55 8.45
N TYR A 98 -22.22 -5.72 9.41
CA TYR A 98 -21.95 -6.99 10.07
C TYR A 98 -22.44 -6.94 11.52
N THR A 99 -23.23 -7.92 11.93
CA THR A 99 -23.79 -8.02 13.30
C THR A 99 -23.08 -9.13 14.07
N SER A 100 -22.68 -8.84 15.30
CA SER A 100 -22.09 -9.79 16.24
C SER A 100 -22.73 -9.64 17.61
N GLU A 101 -22.73 -10.74 18.38
CA GLU A 101 -23.13 -10.72 19.79
C GLU A 101 -21.98 -10.27 20.68
N LEU A 102 -22.28 -9.38 21.59
CA LEU A 102 -21.37 -8.99 22.65
C LEU A 102 -21.57 -9.90 23.85
N THR A 103 -20.46 -10.35 24.41
CA THR A 103 -20.46 -11.14 25.64
C THR A 103 -19.56 -10.48 26.69
N ARG A 104 -19.91 -10.60 27.95
CA ARG A 104 -19.13 -10.18 29.10
C ARG A 104 -18.70 -11.38 29.91
N SER A 105 -17.41 -11.48 30.20
CA SER A 105 -16.89 -12.50 31.09
C SER A 105 -17.37 -12.27 32.52
N ILE A 106 -17.80 -13.35 33.19
CA ILE A 106 -18.22 -13.35 34.58
C ILE A 106 -17.09 -13.96 35.41
N TYR A 107 -16.77 -13.29 36.53
CA TYR A 107 -15.80 -13.75 37.51
C TYR A 107 -16.46 -13.81 38.88
N GLU A 108 -16.26 -14.92 39.61
CA GLU A 108 -16.65 -15.10 41.01
C GLU A 108 -15.38 -15.38 41.84
N ASN A 109 -15.16 -14.60 42.89
CA ASN A 109 -13.97 -14.68 43.76
C ASN A 109 -12.61 -14.62 43.00
N GLY A 110 -12.59 -14.00 41.80
CA GLY A 110 -11.41 -13.91 40.93
C GLY A 110 -11.28 -15.02 39.87
N ASP A 111 -12.10 -16.05 39.95
CA ASP A 111 -12.13 -17.15 39.00
C ASP A 111 -13.14 -16.90 37.87
N TYR A 112 -12.76 -17.21 36.64
CA TYR A 112 -13.65 -17.13 35.49
C TYR A 112 -14.72 -18.23 35.57
N VAL A 113 -15.99 -17.84 35.58
CA VAL A 113 -17.14 -18.77 35.71
C VAL A 113 -17.99 -18.87 34.43
N GLY A 114 -17.76 -18.02 33.44
CA GLY A 114 -18.47 -18.10 32.17
C GLY A 114 -18.62 -16.76 31.46
N GLN A 115 -19.50 -16.72 30.45
CA GLN A 115 -19.87 -15.51 29.70
C GLN A 115 -21.36 -15.26 29.79
N GLN A 116 -21.71 -14.00 29.80
CA GLN A 116 -23.09 -13.53 29.74
C GLN A 116 -23.30 -12.69 28.52
N PHE A 117 -24.44 -12.84 27.87
CA PHE A 117 -24.86 -11.97 26.77
C PHE A 117 -24.89 -10.51 27.25
N ALA A 118 -24.29 -9.61 26.46
CA ALA A 118 -24.14 -8.19 26.79
C ALA A 118 -24.75 -7.26 25.74
N GLY A 119 -25.32 -7.81 24.67
CA GLY A 119 -25.97 -7.07 23.59
C GLY A 119 -25.46 -7.46 22.22
N TYR A 120 -25.73 -6.59 21.26
CA TYR A 120 -25.27 -6.71 19.88
C TYR A 120 -24.34 -5.55 19.54
N ASN A 121 -23.32 -5.86 18.74
CA ASN A 121 -22.51 -4.87 18.04
C ASN A 121 -22.78 -4.99 16.55
N ILE A 122 -23.13 -3.88 15.91
CA ILE A 122 -23.27 -3.80 14.46
C ILE A 122 -22.20 -2.85 13.95
N GLU A 123 -21.38 -3.33 13.03
CA GLU A 123 -20.31 -2.56 12.41
C GLU A 123 -20.52 -2.45 10.91
N GLN A 124 -20.08 -1.35 10.32
CA GLN A 124 -20.14 -1.12 8.89
C GLN A 124 -18.91 -0.34 8.46
N SER A 125 -18.22 -0.83 7.43
CA SER A 125 -17.14 -0.08 6.78
C SER A 125 -17.71 0.95 5.82
N PHE A 126 -16.96 2.02 5.62
CA PHE A 126 -17.23 3.01 4.59
C PHE A 126 -15.95 3.36 3.87
N THR A 127 -16.11 3.80 2.62
CA THR A 127 -15.02 4.26 1.77
C THR A 127 -15.40 5.59 1.17
N ILE A 128 -14.47 6.53 1.20
CA ILE A 128 -14.56 7.83 0.54
C ILE A 128 -13.55 7.82 -0.60
N GLU A 129 -14.01 7.94 -1.84
CA GLU A 129 -13.19 7.94 -3.04
C GLU A 129 -13.45 9.23 -3.84
N SER A 130 -12.43 10.06 -4.03
CA SER A 130 -12.60 11.38 -4.63
C SER A 130 -11.37 11.82 -5.42
N ASN A 131 -11.63 12.55 -6.52
CA ASN A 131 -10.59 13.26 -7.26
C ASN A 131 -10.28 14.66 -6.66
N ASP A 132 -11.12 15.19 -5.80
CA ASP A 132 -10.81 16.38 -5.01
C ASP A 132 -10.04 15.97 -3.74
N VAL A 133 -8.72 15.80 -3.93
CA VAL A 133 -7.83 15.26 -2.89
C VAL A 133 -7.81 16.15 -1.66
N ASP A 134 -7.60 17.46 -1.85
CA ASP A 134 -7.41 18.42 -0.76
C ASP A 134 -8.67 18.56 0.10
N THR A 135 -9.83 18.81 -0.54
CA THR A 135 -11.10 18.95 0.19
C THR A 135 -11.47 17.68 0.94
N THR A 136 -11.24 16.51 0.32
CA THR A 136 -11.61 15.22 0.92
C THR A 136 -10.67 14.88 2.08
N GLU A 137 -9.37 15.14 1.95
CA GLU A 137 -8.41 14.92 3.03
C GLU A 137 -8.72 15.80 4.25
N ASP A 138 -8.98 17.09 4.04
CA ASP A 138 -9.31 18.02 5.11
C ASP A 138 -10.59 17.61 5.83
N ALA A 139 -11.64 17.26 5.07
CA ALA A 139 -12.90 16.77 5.64
C ALA A 139 -12.70 15.48 6.47
N ALA A 140 -11.92 14.54 5.96
CA ALA A 140 -11.68 13.27 6.64
C ALA A 140 -10.85 13.41 7.92
N ARG A 141 -9.92 14.36 7.96
CA ARG A 141 -9.16 14.68 9.19
C ARG A 141 -10.05 15.14 10.34
N GLU A 142 -11.18 15.77 10.02
CA GLU A 142 -12.13 16.26 11.01
C GLU A 142 -13.18 15.20 11.43
N LEU A 143 -13.36 14.09 10.67
CA LEU A 143 -14.34 13.04 10.99
C LEU A 143 -14.25 12.52 12.43
N PRO A 144 -13.06 12.33 13.04
CA PRO A 144 -12.97 11.89 14.43
C PRO A 144 -13.64 12.82 15.44
N SER A 145 -13.93 14.08 15.08
CA SER A 145 -14.67 15.01 15.95
C SER A 145 -16.09 14.52 16.26
N LEU A 146 -16.69 13.71 15.38
CA LEU A 146 -18.00 13.10 15.58
C LEU A 146 -18.04 12.12 16.77
N ILE A 147 -16.89 11.68 17.28
CA ILE A 147 -16.80 10.92 18.53
C ILE A 147 -17.35 11.73 19.70
N ALA A 148 -17.16 13.05 19.69
CA ALA A 148 -17.75 13.92 20.72
C ALA A 148 -19.27 13.99 20.66
N GLU A 149 -19.87 13.67 19.52
CA GLU A 149 -21.32 13.56 19.34
C GLU A 149 -21.85 12.15 19.70
N GLY A 150 -20.97 11.23 20.10
CA GLY A 150 -21.32 9.87 20.51
C GLY A 150 -21.17 8.81 19.45
N LEU A 151 -20.67 9.14 18.24
CA LEU A 151 -20.40 8.16 17.21
C LEU A 151 -19.18 7.30 17.57
N LYS A 152 -19.32 6.00 17.40
CA LYS A 152 -18.16 5.09 17.40
C LYS A 152 -17.63 4.99 15.98
N ILE A 153 -16.66 5.83 15.66
CA ILE A 153 -16.04 5.91 14.35
C ILE A 153 -14.54 5.67 14.42
N ARG A 154 -14.01 4.97 13.43
CA ARG A 154 -12.57 4.83 13.17
C ARG A 154 -12.29 5.20 11.73
N VAL A 155 -11.35 6.08 11.50
CA VAL A 155 -10.88 6.50 10.18
C VAL A 155 -9.45 6.01 10.00
N TYR A 156 -9.15 5.42 8.85
CA TYR A 156 -7.82 4.96 8.52
C TYR A 156 -7.02 6.03 7.77
N ASN A 157 -5.72 5.81 7.61
CA ASN A 157 -4.88 6.74 6.88
C ASN A 157 -5.29 6.81 5.40
N PRO A 158 -5.30 8.01 4.80
CA PRO A 158 -5.58 8.16 3.38
C PRO A 158 -4.60 7.37 2.51
N MET A 159 -5.10 6.82 1.42
CA MET A 159 -4.33 6.26 0.33
C MET A 159 -4.44 7.18 -0.87
N TYR A 160 -3.30 7.48 -1.49
CA TYR A 160 -3.21 8.39 -2.62
C TYR A 160 -2.82 7.63 -3.88
N TYR A 161 -3.53 7.88 -4.95
CA TYR A 161 -3.30 7.25 -6.25
C TYR A 161 -3.07 8.28 -7.33
N TYR A 162 -2.38 7.86 -8.38
CA TYR A 162 -2.21 8.61 -9.60
C TYR A 162 -2.72 7.78 -10.77
N SER A 163 -3.75 8.27 -11.48
CA SER A 163 -4.40 7.52 -12.56
C SER A 163 -3.59 7.53 -13.86
N GLY A 164 -2.70 8.51 -14.05
CA GLY A 164 -1.88 8.68 -15.25
C GLY A 164 -0.61 7.84 -15.36
N LEU A 165 -0.48 6.74 -14.61
CA LEU A 165 0.72 5.87 -14.63
C LEU A 165 1.00 5.26 -16.01
N GLU A 166 0.01 5.14 -16.88
CA GLU A 166 0.21 4.62 -18.25
C GLU A 166 0.92 5.64 -19.16
N ASP A 167 0.81 6.93 -18.87
CA ASP A 167 1.43 8.02 -19.64
C ASP A 167 2.93 8.19 -19.31
N VAL A 168 3.42 7.53 -18.28
CA VAL A 168 4.81 7.64 -17.78
C VAL A 168 5.70 6.48 -18.23
N LYS A 169 5.21 5.54 -19.02
CA LYS A 169 6.04 4.50 -19.64
C LYS A 169 6.93 5.13 -20.71
N LEU A 170 8.17 5.44 -20.32
CA LEU A 170 9.29 5.73 -21.24
C LEU A 170 9.78 4.45 -21.93
#